data_8327ed7d1bcf7fa2d2aa36c26ab017f8
#
_entry.id   8327ed7d1bcf7fa2d2aa36c26ab017f8
#
_cell.length_a   1.000
_cell.length_b   1.000
_cell.length_c   1.000
_cell.angle_alpha   90.00
_cell.angle_beta   90.00
_cell.angle_gamma   90.00
#
_symmetry.space_group_name_H-M   'P 1'
#
loop_
_entity.id
_entity.type
_entity.pdbx_description
1 polymer ?
#
loop_
_entity_poly.entity_id
_entity_poly.type
_entity_poly.pdbx_seq_one_letter_code
_entity_poly.pdbx_strand_id
1 'polypeptide(L)'
;EMSASLVGSEMCIRDRFLDKGFALAKTTEIAKQAGVTHAMLHYYYRTKEKLFERVFQEKVDLMAHSLVATLDDGKPFLKQMEDLTGAHFDFIAENPKLPFFLLNEIHLNEKRRELYLPVLSSAVRNTLQNVERRLEQAVKRGEVRPIRTADLMFSIFSLNVMSFVGQSLVQQAFDLDREDMRQFILQRRAENIEMIFSRLRK
;
A
#
# COMPACT_ATOMS: atom_id res chain seq x y z
N GLU A 1 20.27 22.42 -9.53
CA GLU A 1 21.11 21.40 -8.80
C GLU A 1 20.55 21.05 -7.41
N MET A 2 19.82 21.95 -6.73
CA MET A 2 19.19 21.65 -5.42
C MET A 2 18.01 20.66 -5.49
N SER A 3 17.31 20.58 -6.62
CA SER A 3 16.14 19.68 -6.80
C SER A 3 16.50 18.20 -6.83
N ALA A 4 17.59 17.82 -7.50
CA ALA A 4 18.02 16.40 -7.60
C ALA A 4 18.57 15.84 -6.28
N SER A 5 19.24 16.68 -5.47
CA SER A 5 19.71 16.32 -4.14
C SER A 5 18.57 16.09 -3.15
N LEU A 6 17.47 16.85 -3.27
CA LEU A 6 16.28 16.68 -2.42
C LEU A 6 15.52 15.39 -2.74
N VAL A 7 15.40 14.99 -4.00
CA VAL A 7 14.72 13.74 -4.40
C VAL A 7 15.48 12.50 -3.90
N GLY A 8 16.81 12.49 -3.99
CA GLY A 8 17.62 11.42 -3.39
C GLY A 8 17.53 11.39 -1.86
N SER A 9 17.41 12.56 -1.22
CA SER A 9 17.25 12.69 0.23
C SER A 9 15.89 12.20 0.73
N GLU A 10 14.79 12.44 -0.01
CA GLU A 10 13.45 11.97 0.34
C GLU A 10 13.36 10.44 0.35
N MET A 11 14.04 9.77 -0.56
CA MET A 11 14.11 8.30 -0.59
C MET A 11 14.78 7.73 0.67
N CYS A 12 15.91 8.30 1.09
CA CYS A 12 16.63 7.89 2.30
C CYS A 12 15.85 8.21 3.59
N ILE A 13 15.15 9.34 3.64
CA ILE A 13 14.29 9.75 4.75
C ILE A 13 13.17 8.72 4.94
N ARG A 14 12.52 8.34 3.85
CA ARG A 14 11.43 7.38 3.80
C ARG A 14 11.86 6.00 4.32
N ASP A 15 12.98 5.49 3.83
CA ASP A 15 13.46 4.15 4.18
C ASP A 15 13.71 4.01 5.68
N ARG A 16 14.18 5.06 6.34
CA ARG A 16 14.39 5.06 7.80
C ARG A 16 13.10 4.96 8.61
N PHE A 17 12.06 5.66 8.19
CA PHE A 17 10.77 5.55 8.88
C PHE A 17 10.14 4.17 8.65
N LEU A 18 10.25 3.63 7.44
CA LEU A 18 9.73 2.29 7.13
C LEU A 18 10.50 1.18 7.86
N ASP A 19 11.81 1.36 8.07
CA ASP A 19 12.66 0.37 8.75
C ASP A 19 12.52 0.38 10.27
N LYS A 20 12.49 1.56 10.88
CA LYS A 20 12.57 1.72 12.33
C LYS A 20 11.26 2.13 12.99
N GLY A 21 10.25 2.46 12.20
CA GLY A 21 9.05 3.11 12.69
C GLY A 21 9.30 4.56 13.14
N PHE A 22 8.22 5.27 13.43
CA PHE A 22 8.35 6.66 13.87
C PHE A 22 9.17 6.79 15.17
N ALA A 23 8.91 5.95 16.18
CA ALA A 23 9.53 6.12 17.51
C ALA A 23 11.05 6.07 17.46
N LEU A 24 11.61 5.09 16.75
CA LEU A 24 13.06 4.82 16.74
C LEU A 24 13.84 5.56 15.64
N ALA A 25 13.18 6.16 14.67
CA ALA A 25 13.83 6.96 13.63
C ALA A 25 14.39 8.26 14.22
N LYS A 26 15.69 8.50 14.09
CA LYS A 26 16.38 9.73 14.54
C LYS A 26 16.60 10.68 13.37
N THR A 27 16.19 11.94 13.50
CA THR A 27 16.36 12.96 12.45
C THR A 27 17.80 13.22 12.08
N THR A 28 18.74 13.04 13.01
CA THR A 28 20.19 13.13 12.76
C THR A 28 20.70 12.02 11.85
N GLU A 29 20.22 10.77 12.04
CA GLU A 29 20.56 9.64 11.18
C GLU A 29 19.91 9.78 9.79
N ILE A 30 18.67 10.26 9.76
CA ILE A 30 17.96 10.58 8.54
C ILE A 30 18.72 11.62 7.70
N ALA A 31 19.12 12.75 8.32
CA ALA A 31 19.89 13.81 7.65
C ALA A 31 21.21 13.28 7.08
N LYS A 32 21.96 12.52 7.88
CA LYS A 32 23.23 11.90 7.46
C LYS A 32 23.06 11.01 6.23
N GLN A 33 22.04 10.17 6.23
CA GLN A 33 21.77 9.22 5.16
C GLN A 33 21.27 9.91 3.88
N ALA A 34 20.51 10.99 4.05
CA ALA A 34 20.03 11.84 2.98
C ALA A 34 21.12 12.77 2.39
N GLY A 35 22.34 12.76 2.94
CA GLY A 35 23.42 13.61 2.48
C GLY A 35 23.20 15.11 2.76
N VAL A 36 22.32 15.45 3.72
CA VAL A 36 22.01 16.82 4.12
C VAL A 36 22.42 17.07 5.58
N THR A 37 22.57 18.32 5.96
CA THR A 37 22.81 18.66 7.36
C THR A 37 21.52 18.56 8.18
N HIS A 38 21.64 18.25 9.47
CA HIS A 38 20.49 18.24 10.38
C HIS A 38 19.79 19.62 10.43
N ALA A 39 20.55 20.71 10.32
CA ALA A 39 20.02 22.07 10.25
C ALA A 39 19.15 22.28 9.00
N MET A 40 19.56 21.78 7.83
CA MET A 40 18.75 21.83 6.61
C MET A 40 17.47 21.02 6.77
N LEU A 41 17.54 19.80 7.28
CA LEU A 41 16.35 18.97 7.52
C LEU A 41 15.36 19.70 8.45
N HIS A 42 15.87 20.29 9.53
CA HIS A 42 15.06 21.05 10.49
C HIS A 42 14.50 22.35 9.88
N TYR A 43 15.24 23.00 9.01
CA TYR A 43 14.76 24.21 8.30
C TYR A 43 13.54 23.91 7.42
N TYR A 44 13.58 22.79 6.67
CA TYR A 44 12.49 22.41 5.74
C TYR A 44 11.28 21.80 6.45
N TYR A 45 11.51 20.91 7.41
CA TYR A 45 10.41 20.12 8.00
C TYR A 45 10.05 20.52 9.43
N ARG A 46 10.84 21.37 10.07
CA ARG A 46 10.65 21.89 11.43
C ARG A 46 10.64 20.83 12.53
N THR A 47 9.80 19.78 12.39
CA THR A 47 9.66 18.69 13.37
C THR A 47 9.74 17.33 12.70
N LYS A 48 10.03 16.29 13.48
CA LYS A 48 10.02 14.90 13.05
C LYS A 48 8.63 14.46 12.59
N GLU A 49 7.59 14.95 13.26
CA GLU A 49 6.19 14.71 12.93
C GLU A 49 5.85 15.21 11.53
N LYS A 50 6.20 16.45 11.21
CA LYS A 50 5.95 17.01 9.86
C LYS A 50 6.71 16.32 8.77
N LEU A 51 7.95 15.90 9.05
CA LEU A 51 8.73 15.08 8.12
C LEU A 51 8.02 13.74 7.85
N PHE A 52 7.56 13.09 8.91
CA PHE A 52 6.82 11.83 8.82
C PHE A 52 5.51 11.98 8.06
N GLU A 53 4.72 13.02 8.39
CA GLU A 53 3.45 13.34 7.69
C GLU A 53 3.66 13.50 6.19
N ARG A 54 4.72 14.18 5.78
CA ARG A 54 5.07 14.35 4.36
C ARG A 54 5.34 13.01 3.67
N VAL A 55 6.17 12.17 4.28
CA VAL A 55 6.50 10.84 3.75
C VAL A 55 5.26 9.94 3.67
N PHE A 56 4.42 9.99 4.71
CA PHE A 56 3.18 9.23 4.77
C PHE A 56 2.22 9.66 3.65
N GLN A 57 1.96 10.97 3.52
CA GLN A 57 1.08 11.54 2.50
C GLN A 57 1.53 11.16 1.10
N GLU A 58 2.82 11.28 0.79
CA GLU A 58 3.38 10.90 -0.50
C GLU A 58 3.09 9.43 -0.86
N LYS A 59 3.26 8.52 0.10
CA LYS A 59 2.99 7.10 -0.12
C LYS A 59 1.50 6.79 -0.29
N VAL A 60 0.65 7.48 0.45
CA VAL A 60 -0.81 7.37 0.30
C VAL A 60 -1.24 7.88 -1.06
N ASP A 61 -0.70 9.01 -1.51
CA ASP A 61 -1.01 9.59 -2.82
C ASP A 61 -0.56 8.69 -3.97
N LEU A 62 0.65 8.13 -3.89
CA LEU A 62 1.15 7.17 -4.88
C LEU A 62 0.27 5.92 -4.97
N MET A 63 -0.13 5.37 -3.83
CA MET A 63 -1.05 4.24 -3.77
C MET A 63 -2.40 4.60 -4.40
N ALA A 64 -2.97 5.74 -4.01
CA ALA A 64 -4.25 6.18 -4.53
C ALA A 64 -4.20 6.38 -6.05
N HIS A 65 -3.14 7.00 -6.58
CA HIS A 65 -2.95 7.17 -8.02
C HIS A 65 -2.84 5.83 -8.77
N SER A 66 -2.10 4.86 -8.21
CA SER A 66 -1.98 3.53 -8.82
C SER A 66 -3.33 2.81 -8.91
N LEU A 67 -4.18 2.94 -7.90
CA LEU A 67 -5.52 2.35 -7.89
C LEU A 67 -6.49 3.10 -8.82
N VAL A 68 -6.48 4.44 -8.80
CA VAL A 68 -7.32 5.26 -9.68
C VAL A 68 -7.00 4.99 -11.16
N ALA A 69 -5.73 4.77 -11.50
CA ALA A 69 -5.32 4.44 -12.87
C ALA A 69 -5.93 3.14 -13.42
N THR A 70 -6.46 2.26 -12.55
CA THR A 70 -7.17 1.04 -12.97
C THR A 70 -8.63 1.27 -13.29
N LEU A 71 -9.19 2.43 -12.93
CA LEU A 71 -10.59 2.75 -13.13
C LEU A 71 -10.84 3.11 -14.59
N ASP A 72 -11.62 2.25 -15.25
CA ASP A 72 -12.01 2.44 -16.65
C ASP A 72 -13.43 1.89 -16.83
N ASP A 73 -14.38 2.80 -17.07
CA ASP A 73 -15.79 2.44 -17.24
C ASP A 73 -16.06 1.65 -18.53
N GLY A 74 -15.14 1.68 -19.50
CA GLY A 74 -15.21 0.89 -20.73
C GLY A 74 -14.80 -0.56 -20.61
N LYS A 75 -14.08 -0.93 -19.53
CA LYS A 75 -13.66 -2.31 -19.32
C LYS A 75 -14.74 -3.18 -18.67
N PRO A 76 -14.80 -4.49 -18.95
CA PRO A 76 -15.61 -5.44 -18.17
C PRO A 76 -15.24 -5.37 -16.69
N PHE A 77 -16.25 -5.55 -15.80
CA PHE A 77 -16.02 -5.43 -14.34
C PHE A 77 -14.94 -6.40 -13.81
N LEU A 78 -14.94 -7.65 -14.29
CA LEU A 78 -13.92 -8.63 -13.89
C LEU A 78 -12.51 -8.17 -14.29
N LYS A 79 -12.35 -7.57 -15.48
CA LYS A 79 -11.05 -7.03 -15.91
C LYS A 79 -10.61 -5.85 -15.07
N GLN A 80 -11.52 -4.99 -14.65
CA GLN A 80 -11.21 -3.91 -13.71
C GLN A 80 -10.76 -4.48 -12.36
N MET A 81 -11.40 -5.55 -11.86
CA MET A 81 -10.98 -6.19 -10.60
C MET A 81 -9.61 -6.88 -10.71
N GLU A 82 -9.29 -7.46 -11.87
CA GLU A 82 -7.95 -7.97 -12.17
C GLU A 82 -6.91 -6.85 -12.08
N ASP A 83 -7.13 -5.77 -12.83
CA ASP A 83 -6.22 -4.62 -12.90
C ASP A 83 -6.04 -3.98 -11.51
N LEU A 84 -7.11 -3.81 -10.74
CA LEU A 84 -7.08 -3.22 -9.40
C LEU A 84 -6.35 -4.12 -8.40
N THR A 85 -6.64 -5.42 -8.42
CA THR A 85 -5.98 -6.40 -7.53
C THR A 85 -4.49 -6.47 -7.84
N GLY A 86 -4.14 -6.50 -9.14
CA GLY A 86 -2.76 -6.50 -9.60
C GLY A 86 -2.02 -5.21 -9.24
N ALA A 87 -2.60 -4.04 -9.51
CA ALA A 87 -1.97 -2.76 -9.19
C ALA A 87 -1.73 -2.59 -7.68
N HIS A 88 -2.68 -3.01 -6.84
CA HIS A 88 -2.49 -3.00 -5.40
C HIS A 88 -1.38 -3.97 -4.95
N PHE A 89 -1.30 -5.17 -5.54
CA PHE A 89 -0.22 -6.11 -5.28
C PHE A 89 1.14 -5.54 -5.68
N ASP A 90 1.25 -5.03 -6.91
CA ASP A 90 2.49 -4.48 -7.47
C ASP A 90 3.00 -3.29 -6.65
N PHE A 91 2.08 -2.39 -6.22
CA PHE A 91 2.42 -1.30 -5.31
C PHE A 91 3.02 -1.79 -3.98
N ILE A 92 2.46 -2.85 -3.39
CA ILE A 92 3.00 -3.43 -2.16
C ILE A 92 4.34 -4.12 -2.44
N ALA A 93 4.49 -4.83 -3.56
CA ALA A 93 5.74 -5.47 -3.94
C ALA A 93 6.90 -4.46 -4.09
N GLU A 94 6.62 -3.28 -4.60
CA GLU A 94 7.58 -2.16 -4.66
C GLU A 94 7.82 -1.50 -3.29
N ASN A 95 6.90 -1.69 -2.33
CA ASN A 95 6.94 -1.08 -1.01
C ASN A 95 6.69 -2.10 0.11
N PRO A 96 7.45 -3.21 0.20
CA PRO A 96 7.09 -4.38 1.02
C PRO A 96 7.06 -4.12 2.53
N LYS A 97 7.73 -3.08 3.00
CA LYS A 97 7.73 -2.67 4.42
C LYS A 97 6.53 -1.80 4.79
N LEU A 98 5.87 -1.20 3.79
CA LEU A 98 4.79 -0.24 4.01
C LEU A 98 3.56 -0.85 4.71
N PRO A 99 3.06 -2.04 4.35
CA PRO A 99 1.91 -2.62 5.04
C PRO A 99 2.15 -2.84 6.53
N PHE A 100 3.28 -3.42 6.89
CA PHE A 100 3.65 -3.67 8.28
C PHE A 100 3.81 -2.35 9.06
N PHE A 101 4.45 -1.37 8.45
CA PHE A 101 4.61 -0.04 9.01
C PHE A 101 3.24 0.62 9.26
N LEU A 102 2.32 0.61 8.28
CA LEU A 102 0.98 1.19 8.43
C LEU A 102 0.18 0.49 9.54
N LEU A 103 0.21 -0.84 9.59
CA LEU A 103 -0.46 -1.60 10.64
C LEU A 103 0.06 -1.21 12.02
N ASN A 104 1.37 -1.15 12.21
CA ASN A 104 1.96 -0.75 13.48
C ASN A 104 1.61 0.68 13.88
N GLU A 105 1.80 1.65 12.97
CA GLU A 105 1.59 3.06 13.29
C GLU A 105 0.12 3.39 13.56
N ILE A 106 -0.81 2.73 12.87
CA ILE A 106 -2.24 2.94 13.04
C ILE A 106 -2.79 2.18 14.26
N HIS A 107 -2.34 0.93 14.50
CA HIS A 107 -2.88 0.14 15.62
C HIS A 107 -2.28 0.49 16.98
N LEU A 108 -0.97 0.77 17.03
CA LEU A 108 -0.27 0.97 18.28
C LEU A 108 -0.30 2.42 18.80
N ASN A 109 -0.73 3.36 17.98
CA ASN A 109 -0.75 4.77 18.37
C ASN A 109 -2.08 5.43 18.02
N GLU A 110 -2.92 5.64 19.05
CA GLU A 110 -4.26 6.24 18.90
C GLU A 110 -4.22 7.62 18.24
N LYS A 111 -3.32 8.50 18.67
CA LYS A 111 -3.17 9.84 18.10
C LYS A 111 -2.84 9.81 16.61
N ARG A 112 -1.97 8.87 16.17
CA ARG A 112 -1.65 8.71 14.74
C ARG A 112 -2.79 8.05 13.97
N ARG A 113 -3.48 7.11 14.59
CA ARG A 113 -4.70 6.54 14.00
C ARG A 113 -5.72 7.62 13.66
N GLU A 114 -5.99 8.54 14.59
CA GLU A 114 -6.91 9.65 14.37
C GLU A 114 -6.46 10.59 13.25
N LEU A 115 -5.15 10.80 13.11
CA LEU A 115 -4.60 11.66 12.05
C LEU A 115 -4.57 10.99 10.68
N TYR A 116 -4.18 9.71 10.60
CA TYR A 116 -3.85 9.07 9.32
C TYR A 116 -4.98 8.21 8.72
N LEU A 117 -5.89 7.66 9.52
CA LEU A 117 -7.06 6.95 8.98
C LEU A 117 -7.94 7.82 8.09
N PRO A 118 -8.26 9.07 8.44
CA PRO A 118 -8.99 9.95 7.53
C PRO A 118 -8.28 10.22 6.21
N VAL A 119 -6.96 10.36 6.23
CA VAL A 119 -6.12 10.56 5.03
C VAL A 119 -6.20 9.33 4.12
N LEU A 120 -5.97 8.14 4.67
CA LEU A 120 -6.08 6.87 3.93
C LEU A 120 -7.48 6.66 3.36
N SER A 121 -8.51 6.83 4.18
CA SER A 121 -9.90 6.63 3.74
C SER A 121 -10.31 7.62 2.65
N SER A 122 -9.87 8.87 2.75
CA SER A 122 -10.11 9.89 1.73
C SER A 122 -9.43 9.54 0.40
N ALA A 123 -8.18 9.10 0.46
CA ALA A 123 -7.39 8.76 -0.72
C ALA A 123 -8.00 7.63 -1.56
N VAL A 124 -8.61 6.62 -0.92
CA VAL A 124 -9.22 5.47 -1.61
C VAL A 124 -10.70 5.63 -1.91
N ARG A 125 -11.34 6.70 -1.42
CA ARG A 125 -12.81 6.90 -1.52
C ARG A 125 -13.34 6.83 -2.94
N ASN A 126 -12.70 7.52 -3.88
CA ASN A 126 -13.11 7.53 -5.28
C ASN A 126 -13.06 6.12 -5.90
N THR A 127 -12.00 5.37 -5.60
CA THR A 127 -11.87 3.98 -6.05
C THR A 127 -12.99 3.11 -5.48
N LEU A 128 -13.27 3.22 -4.18
CA LEU A 128 -14.33 2.45 -3.52
C LEU A 128 -15.71 2.76 -4.11
N GLN A 129 -16.04 4.04 -4.32
CA GLN A 129 -17.30 4.46 -4.92
C GLN A 129 -17.46 3.98 -6.37
N ASN A 130 -16.39 4.03 -7.16
CA ASN A 130 -16.40 3.49 -8.53
C ASN A 130 -16.64 1.99 -8.52
N VAL A 131 -15.91 1.23 -7.70
CA VAL A 131 -16.07 -0.22 -7.59
C VAL A 131 -17.49 -0.58 -7.13
N GLU A 132 -18.05 0.13 -6.14
CA GLU A 132 -19.42 -0.10 -5.66
C GLU A 132 -20.44 0.06 -6.76
N ARG A 133 -20.43 1.21 -7.47
CA ARG A 133 -21.31 1.49 -8.59
C ARG A 133 -21.21 0.42 -9.68
N ARG A 134 -19.98 0.03 -10.04
CA ARG A 134 -19.72 -0.96 -11.09
C ARG A 134 -20.13 -2.38 -10.68
N LEU A 135 -19.88 -2.75 -9.42
CA LEU A 135 -20.28 -4.04 -8.85
C LEU A 135 -21.81 -4.18 -8.88
N GLU A 136 -22.55 -3.17 -8.44
CA GLU A 136 -24.01 -3.17 -8.50
C GLU A 136 -24.54 -3.39 -9.93
N GLN A 137 -23.94 -2.71 -10.90
CA GLN A 137 -24.32 -2.88 -12.30
C GLN A 137 -24.01 -4.29 -12.82
N ALA A 138 -22.83 -4.83 -12.50
CA ALA A 138 -22.42 -6.17 -12.92
C ALA A 138 -23.31 -7.26 -12.28
N VAL A 139 -23.71 -7.10 -11.02
CA VAL A 139 -24.65 -7.98 -10.33
C VAL A 139 -26.03 -7.91 -10.99
N LYS A 140 -26.55 -6.70 -11.28
CA LYS A 140 -27.86 -6.50 -11.96
C LYS A 140 -27.87 -7.14 -13.36
N ARG A 141 -26.75 -7.09 -14.10
CA ARG A 141 -26.62 -7.74 -15.42
C ARG A 141 -26.37 -9.25 -15.32
N GLY A 142 -26.21 -9.77 -14.11
CA GLY A 142 -25.92 -11.18 -13.91
C GLY A 142 -24.51 -11.63 -14.32
N GLU A 143 -23.55 -10.70 -14.45
CA GLU A 143 -22.17 -10.97 -14.84
C GLU A 143 -21.34 -11.59 -13.69
N VAL A 144 -21.67 -11.21 -12.45
CA VAL A 144 -20.96 -11.67 -11.25
C VAL A 144 -21.93 -12.08 -10.15
N ARG A 145 -21.45 -12.88 -9.20
CA ARG A 145 -22.20 -13.23 -7.99
C ARG A 145 -22.33 -12.02 -7.07
N PRO A 146 -23.45 -11.88 -6.35
CA PRO A 146 -23.61 -10.84 -5.34
C PRO A 146 -22.55 -10.95 -4.24
N ILE A 147 -21.98 -9.80 -3.88
CA ILE A 147 -21.07 -9.62 -2.76
C ILE A 147 -21.16 -8.16 -2.30
N ARG A 148 -20.95 -7.89 -1.02
CA ARG A 148 -20.83 -6.50 -0.55
C ARG A 148 -19.49 -5.93 -1.00
N THR A 149 -19.46 -4.68 -1.43
CA THR A 149 -18.23 -3.99 -1.84
C THR A 149 -17.17 -4.04 -0.74
N ALA A 150 -17.56 -3.86 0.52
CA ALA A 150 -16.66 -3.94 1.65
C ALA A 150 -15.98 -5.31 1.78
N ASP A 151 -16.73 -6.42 1.59
CA ASP A 151 -16.19 -7.78 1.67
C ASP A 151 -15.22 -8.07 0.50
N LEU A 152 -15.56 -7.61 -0.70
CA LEU A 152 -14.69 -7.73 -1.87
C LEU A 152 -13.39 -6.97 -1.68
N MET A 153 -13.46 -5.69 -1.30
CA MET A 153 -12.28 -4.86 -1.11
C MET A 153 -11.41 -5.32 0.05
N PHE A 154 -12.04 -5.79 1.15
CA PHE A 154 -11.32 -6.36 2.28
C PHE A 154 -10.60 -7.67 1.89
N SER A 155 -11.22 -8.50 1.04
CA SER A 155 -10.58 -9.72 0.52
C SER A 155 -9.35 -9.39 -0.34
N ILE A 156 -9.47 -8.42 -1.28
CA ILE A 156 -8.34 -7.96 -2.10
C ILE A 156 -7.20 -7.42 -1.22
N PHE A 157 -7.54 -6.53 -0.26
CA PHE A 157 -6.58 -5.97 0.68
C PHE A 157 -5.88 -7.07 1.49
N SER A 158 -6.64 -7.96 2.12
CA SER A 158 -6.09 -9.02 2.98
C SER A 158 -5.19 -9.98 2.23
N LEU A 159 -5.60 -10.47 1.06
CA LEU A 159 -4.80 -11.38 0.25
C LEU A 159 -3.47 -10.73 -0.15
N ASN A 160 -3.51 -9.49 -0.62
CA ASN A 160 -2.31 -8.80 -1.08
C ASN A 160 -1.38 -8.43 0.08
N VAL A 161 -1.91 -7.84 1.17
CA VAL A 161 -1.12 -7.44 2.34
C VAL A 161 -0.47 -8.64 3.02
N MET A 162 -1.25 -9.72 3.25
CA MET A 162 -0.73 -10.92 3.92
C MET A 162 0.31 -11.67 3.09
N SER A 163 0.31 -11.53 1.78
CA SER A 163 1.38 -12.05 0.92
C SER A 163 2.76 -11.49 1.29
N PHE A 164 2.83 -10.30 1.87
CA PHE A 164 4.08 -9.64 2.27
C PHE A 164 4.31 -9.66 3.79
N VAL A 165 3.30 -9.40 4.58
CA VAL A 165 3.40 -9.42 6.05
C VAL A 165 3.68 -10.82 6.58
N GLY A 166 3.08 -11.85 5.95
CA GLY A 166 3.20 -13.25 6.34
C GLY A 166 4.45 -13.97 5.83
N GLN A 167 5.32 -13.33 5.04
CA GLN A 167 6.44 -14.00 4.37
C GLN A 167 7.34 -14.81 5.30
N SER A 168 7.78 -14.20 6.40
CA SER A 168 8.69 -14.87 7.34
C SER A 168 8.06 -16.12 7.97
N LEU A 169 6.75 -16.08 8.24
CA LEU A 169 6.03 -17.24 8.76
C LEU A 169 5.94 -18.35 7.72
N VAL A 170 5.56 -18.01 6.49
CA VAL A 170 5.48 -18.97 5.38
C VAL A 170 6.83 -19.59 5.11
N GLN A 171 7.88 -18.76 5.01
CA GLN A 171 9.24 -19.20 4.77
C GLN A 171 9.69 -20.23 5.82
N GLN A 172 9.45 -19.94 7.09
CA GLN A 172 9.85 -20.83 8.19
C GLN A 172 8.97 -22.07 8.27
N ALA A 173 7.65 -21.94 8.10
CA ALA A 173 6.71 -23.06 8.24
C ALA A 173 6.86 -24.11 7.13
N PHE A 174 7.29 -23.70 5.93
CA PHE A 174 7.45 -24.57 4.76
C PHE A 174 8.92 -24.79 4.38
N ASP A 175 9.87 -24.34 5.21
CA ASP A 175 11.33 -24.48 4.99
C ASP A 175 11.77 -23.98 3.61
N LEU A 176 11.22 -22.85 3.17
CA LEU A 176 11.51 -22.26 1.86
C LEU A 176 12.84 -21.51 1.89
N ASP A 177 13.68 -21.72 0.88
CA ASP A 177 14.85 -20.90 0.68
C ASP A 177 14.49 -19.52 0.09
N ARG A 178 15.48 -18.67 -0.20
CA ARG A 178 15.26 -17.32 -0.75
C ARG A 178 14.67 -17.34 -2.14
N GLU A 179 15.08 -18.31 -2.98
CA GLU A 179 14.57 -18.38 -4.36
C GLU A 179 13.15 -18.95 -4.36
N ASP A 180 12.86 -19.98 -3.55
CA ASP A 180 11.52 -20.50 -3.35
C ASP A 180 10.56 -19.41 -2.89
N MET A 181 10.98 -18.59 -1.91
CA MET A 181 10.17 -17.49 -1.41
C MET A 181 9.94 -16.42 -2.48
N ARG A 182 10.93 -16.12 -3.32
CA ARG A 182 10.78 -15.23 -4.46
C ARG A 182 9.76 -15.74 -5.46
N GLN A 183 9.85 -17.02 -5.81
CA GLN A 183 8.89 -17.68 -6.71
C GLN A 183 7.49 -17.70 -6.11
N PHE A 184 7.38 -18.00 -4.82
CA PHE A 184 6.11 -17.95 -4.11
C PHE A 184 5.44 -16.58 -4.26
N ILE A 185 6.15 -15.48 -4.03
CA ILE A 185 5.60 -14.13 -4.16
C ILE A 185 5.20 -13.79 -5.61
N LEU A 186 6.01 -14.18 -6.59
CA LEU A 186 5.68 -13.98 -8.00
C LEU A 186 4.37 -14.69 -8.39
N GLN A 187 4.16 -15.92 -7.89
CA GLN A 187 2.93 -16.68 -8.13
C GLN A 187 1.73 -16.12 -7.37
N ARG A 188 1.92 -15.57 -6.16
CA ARG A 188 0.84 -15.02 -5.33
C ARG A 188 0.01 -13.94 -6.02
N ARG A 189 0.62 -13.15 -6.90
CA ARG A 189 -0.12 -12.15 -7.68
C ARG A 189 -1.24 -12.77 -8.51
N ALA A 190 -0.93 -13.80 -9.28
CA ALA A 190 -1.90 -14.50 -10.10
C ALA A 190 -2.92 -15.27 -9.26
N GLU A 191 -2.46 -15.94 -8.22
CA GLU A 191 -3.31 -16.69 -7.27
C GLU A 191 -4.31 -15.78 -6.55
N ASN A 192 -3.88 -14.60 -6.09
CA ASN A 192 -4.78 -13.64 -5.45
C ASN A 192 -5.88 -13.17 -6.41
N ILE A 193 -5.52 -12.88 -7.68
CA ILE A 193 -6.48 -12.51 -8.73
C ILE A 193 -7.47 -13.65 -8.97
N GLU A 194 -7.00 -14.89 -9.09
CA GLU A 194 -7.87 -16.04 -9.34
C GLU A 194 -8.79 -16.34 -8.15
N MET A 195 -8.33 -16.17 -6.90
CA MET A 195 -9.19 -16.27 -5.72
C MET A 195 -10.34 -15.24 -5.76
N ILE A 196 -10.05 -13.99 -6.14
CA ILE A 196 -11.08 -12.96 -6.31
C ILE A 196 -12.04 -13.34 -7.44
N PHE A 197 -11.52 -13.85 -8.56
CA PHE A 197 -12.33 -14.30 -9.69
C PHE A 197 -13.23 -15.48 -9.34
N SER A 198 -12.68 -16.49 -8.65
CA SER A 198 -13.46 -17.63 -8.16
C SER A 198 -14.65 -17.22 -7.30
N ARG A 199 -14.50 -16.14 -6.51
CA ARG A 199 -15.58 -15.61 -5.70
C ARG A 199 -16.62 -14.85 -6.54
N LEU A 200 -16.20 -14.17 -7.60
CA LEU A 200 -17.06 -13.33 -8.43
C LEU A 200 -17.74 -14.08 -9.58
N ARG A 201 -17.05 -15.03 -10.20
CA ARG A 201 -17.63 -15.82 -11.32
C ARG A 201 -18.80 -16.68 -10.87
N LYS A 202 -19.79 -16.81 -11.76
CA LYS A 202 -20.94 -17.71 -11.60
C LYS A 202 -20.56 -19.16 -11.78
#